data_57f77c3303bcb7eee8ae84d92f1c2b6c
#
_entry.id   57f77c3303bcb7eee8ae84d92f1c2b6c
#
_cell.length_a   1.000
_cell.length_b   1.000
_cell.length_c   1.000
_cell.angle_alpha   90.00
_cell.angle_beta   90.00
_cell.angle_gamma   90.00
#
_symmetry.space_group_name_H-M   'P 1'
#
loop_
_entity.id
_entity.type
_entity.pdbx_description
1 polymer ?
#
loop_
_entity_poly.entity_id
_entity_poly.type
_entity_poly.pdbx_seq_one_letter_code
_entity_poly.pdbx_strand_id
1 'polypeptide(L)'
;MAKVALVETKPSRTVYRKECDGAFDFDQYQLCSDPNIKKVLKRDCDIKIDQNLYDWIVLVGSESLKYFTKINSVTEYSGKKVEDKFLPVINPAMLKFKPEAKKTWDDSKQSIIKYISGEIEEVVIDETIAFGIQDTGDCNYFIQSAIDHDGDFIALDSETTGLYPRDGHILGISLCYDGHRGAYISTDCFDEETE
;
A
#
# COMPACT_ATOMS: atom_id res chain seq x y z
N MET A 1 2.02 14.15 20.51
CA MET A 1 1.57 14.53 19.17
C MET A 1 2.68 14.14 18.22
N ALA A 2 2.39 13.38 17.18
CA ALA A 2 3.41 12.92 16.23
C ALA A 2 4.09 14.11 15.53
N LYS A 3 5.39 14.06 15.38
CA LYS A 3 6.17 15.06 14.66
C LYS A 3 6.21 14.72 13.17
N VAL A 4 5.69 15.61 12.33
CA VAL A 4 5.47 15.35 10.92
C VAL A 4 6.30 16.29 10.05
N ALA A 5 6.97 15.75 9.02
CA ALA A 5 7.52 16.53 7.93
C ALA A 5 6.65 16.36 6.67
N LEU A 6 6.46 17.43 5.91
CA LEU A 6 5.87 17.39 4.58
C LEU A 6 6.91 17.81 3.55
N VAL A 7 7.19 16.95 2.57
CA VAL A 7 8.19 17.20 1.54
C VAL A 7 7.53 17.30 0.18
N GLU A 8 7.60 18.47 -0.43
CA GLU A 8 7.18 18.71 -1.82
C GLU A 8 8.39 18.76 -2.76
N THR A 9 8.15 18.63 -4.06
CA THR A 9 9.21 18.61 -5.06
C THR A 9 9.93 19.96 -5.16
N LYS A 10 9.19 21.06 -5.15
CA LYS A 10 9.69 22.44 -5.23
C LYS A 10 8.65 23.39 -4.63
N PRO A 11 9.04 24.65 -4.28
CA PRO A 11 8.11 25.60 -3.73
C PRO A 11 6.85 25.75 -4.60
N SER A 12 5.70 25.59 -4.00
CA SER A 12 4.41 25.68 -4.66
C SER A 12 3.52 26.74 -3.99
N ARG A 13 2.42 27.12 -4.64
CA ARG A 13 1.40 28.00 -4.06
C ARG A 13 0.36 27.22 -3.25
N THR A 14 0.54 25.92 -3.09
CA THR A 14 -0.38 25.07 -2.35
C THR A 14 -0.24 25.34 -0.85
N VAL A 15 -1.34 25.64 -0.19
CA VAL A 15 -1.39 25.83 1.25
C VAL A 15 -1.79 24.51 1.90
N TYR A 16 -0.82 23.63 2.15
CA TYR A 16 -1.07 22.26 2.64
C TYR A 16 -1.82 22.23 3.97
N ARG A 17 -1.62 23.18 4.90
CA ARG A 17 -2.43 23.26 6.11
C ARG A 17 -3.93 23.38 5.82
N LYS A 18 -4.30 24.11 4.75
CA LYS A 18 -5.69 24.24 4.31
C LYS A 18 -6.16 22.96 3.61
N GLU A 19 -5.31 22.37 2.78
CA GLU A 19 -5.64 21.11 2.09
C GLU A 19 -5.85 19.93 3.07
N CYS A 20 -5.15 19.95 4.20
CA CYS A 20 -5.28 18.94 5.26
C CYS A 20 -6.27 19.36 6.37
N ASP A 21 -7.07 20.41 6.17
CA ASP A 21 -8.08 20.91 7.12
C ASP A 21 -7.51 21.22 8.53
N GLY A 22 -6.18 21.44 8.63
CA GLY A 22 -5.51 21.67 9.90
C GLY A 22 -5.44 20.43 10.82
N ALA A 23 -5.64 19.25 10.28
CA ALA A 23 -5.72 18.01 11.06
C ALA A 23 -4.43 17.66 11.82
N PHE A 24 -3.28 18.14 11.35
CA PHE A 24 -1.98 17.98 12.01
C PHE A 24 -1.03 19.11 11.66
N ASP A 25 -0.06 19.35 12.55
CA ASP A 25 1.03 20.28 12.31
C ASP A 25 2.22 19.58 11.65
N PHE A 26 2.93 20.30 10.77
CA PHE A 26 4.08 19.77 10.07
C PHE A 26 5.12 20.84 9.75
N ASP A 27 6.38 20.41 9.64
CA ASP A 27 7.46 21.20 9.07
C ASP A 27 7.50 20.95 7.56
N GLN A 28 7.54 22.03 6.76
CA GLN A 28 7.49 21.94 5.30
C GLN A 28 8.89 22.05 4.69
N TYR A 29 9.21 21.12 3.81
CA TYR A 29 10.47 21.04 3.07
C TYR A 29 10.23 20.96 1.56
N GLN A 30 11.24 21.34 0.78
CA GLN A 30 11.29 21.16 -0.65
C GLN A 30 12.52 20.33 -1.03
N LEU A 31 12.37 19.45 -2.04
CA LEU A 31 13.53 18.75 -2.61
C LEU A 31 14.49 19.73 -3.27
N CYS A 32 13.96 20.72 -3.99
CA CYS A 32 14.70 21.75 -4.69
C CYS A 32 14.15 23.12 -4.33
N SER A 33 15.03 24.03 -3.97
CA SER A 33 14.66 25.40 -3.58
C SER A 33 14.30 26.31 -4.76
N ASP A 34 14.64 25.94 -6.01
CA ASP A 34 14.31 26.73 -7.21
C ASP A 34 12.86 26.49 -7.67
N PRO A 35 11.96 27.48 -7.52
CA PRO A 35 10.57 27.36 -7.95
C PRO A 35 10.40 27.28 -9.47
N ASN A 36 11.37 27.72 -10.27
CA ASN A 36 11.28 27.82 -11.71
C ASN A 36 11.77 26.56 -12.43
N ILE A 37 12.37 25.62 -11.72
CA ILE A 37 12.86 24.38 -12.31
C ILE A 37 11.69 23.61 -12.96
N LYS A 38 11.86 23.22 -14.24
CA LYS A 38 10.81 22.48 -14.96
C LYS A 38 10.77 21.02 -14.58
N LYS A 39 11.95 20.41 -14.40
CA LYS A 39 12.10 18.99 -14.02
C LYS A 39 13.21 18.90 -12.98
N VAL A 40 12.89 18.39 -11.81
CA VAL A 40 13.85 18.16 -10.73
C VAL A 40 14.60 16.85 -11.01
N LEU A 41 15.91 16.92 -11.09
CA LEU A 41 16.81 15.76 -11.14
C LEU A 41 17.46 15.58 -9.77
N LYS A 42 17.97 14.40 -9.49
CA LYS A 42 18.63 14.11 -8.19
C LYS A 42 19.76 15.11 -7.85
N ARG A 43 20.48 15.60 -8.87
CA ARG A 43 21.55 16.60 -8.70
C ARG A 43 21.04 18.00 -8.32
N ASP A 44 19.76 18.28 -8.56
CA ASP A 44 19.14 19.59 -8.30
C ASP A 44 18.50 19.62 -6.90
N CYS A 45 18.55 18.51 -6.19
CA CYS A 45 18.00 18.38 -4.85
C CYS A 45 19.00 18.95 -3.83
N ASP A 46 18.54 19.94 -3.07
CA ASP A 46 19.32 20.64 -2.02
C ASP A 46 18.68 20.50 -0.63
N ILE A 47 17.71 19.59 -0.48
CA ILE A 47 16.99 19.36 0.76
C ILE A 47 17.93 18.97 1.90
N LYS A 48 17.73 19.61 3.05
CA LYS A 48 18.41 19.29 4.31
C LYS A 48 17.35 18.91 5.35
N ILE A 49 17.12 17.64 5.50
CA ILE A 49 16.17 17.09 6.48
C ILE A 49 16.85 15.96 7.27
N ASP A 50 16.79 16.07 8.58
CA ASP A 50 17.11 14.93 9.45
C ASP A 50 15.85 14.10 9.65
N GLN A 51 15.76 12.97 8.95
CA GLN A 51 14.61 12.10 8.98
C GLN A 51 14.35 11.49 10.36
N ASN A 52 15.35 11.40 11.23
CA ASN A 52 15.22 10.81 12.56
C ASN A 52 14.44 11.72 13.53
N LEU A 53 14.26 12.98 13.18
CA LEU A 53 13.49 13.93 13.97
C LEU A 53 11.98 13.79 13.79
N TYR A 54 11.52 12.98 12.84
CA TYR A 54 10.11 12.87 12.46
C TYR A 54 9.59 11.45 12.62
N ASP A 55 8.41 11.36 13.19
CA ASP A 55 7.64 10.10 13.26
C ASP A 55 7.07 9.75 11.89
N TRP A 56 6.61 10.77 11.15
CA TRP A 56 6.05 10.61 9.81
C TRP A 56 6.62 11.63 8.82
N ILE A 57 6.80 11.19 7.57
CA ILE A 57 7.25 12.04 6.46
C ILE A 57 6.27 11.89 5.30
N VAL A 58 5.45 12.93 5.08
CA VAL A 58 4.50 12.99 3.96
C VAL A 58 5.24 13.40 2.69
N LEU A 59 5.22 12.54 1.68
CA LEU A 59 5.92 12.74 0.41
C LEU A 59 4.93 13.13 -0.69
N VAL A 60 4.97 14.41 -1.11
CA VAL A 60 4.05 14.96 -2.10
C VAL A 60 4.59 14.81 -3.52
N GLY A 61 3.95 13.96 -4.31
CA GLY A 61 4.29 13.73 -5.71
C GLY A 61 5.37 12.68 -5.95
N SER A 62 5.52 12.29 -7.21
CA SER A 62 6.38 11.16 -7.61
C SER A 62 7.86 11.44 -7.37
N GLU A 63 8.34 12.67 -7.57
CA GLU A 63 9.74 13.01 -7.38
C GLU A 63 10.16 12.90 -5.92
N SER A 64 9.30 13.36 -4.98
CA SER A 64 9.55 13.23 -3.55
C SER A 64 9.59 11.76 -3.13
N LEU A 65 8.63 10.95 -3.59
CA LEU A 65 8.61 9.52 -3.34
C LEU A 65 9.88 8.83 -3.86
N LYS A 66 10.25 9.09 -5.11
CA LYS A 66 11.44 8.51 -5.75
C LYS A 66 12.76 8.92 -5.08
N TYR A 67 12.82 10.12 -4.51
CA TYR A 67 14.04 10.61 -3.85
C TYR A 67 14.32 9.84 -2.56
N PHE A 68 13.30 9.61 -1.72
CA PHE A 68 13.44 8.96 -0.43
C PHE A 68 13.34 7.44 -0.50
N THR A 69 12.60 6.93 -1.50
CA THR A 69 12.40 5.49 -1.73
C THR A 69 12.84 5.15 -3.16
N LYS A 70 12.74 3.90 -3.57
CA LYS A 70 13.00 3.48 -4.96
C LYS A 70 11.71 3.38 -5.79
N ILE A 71 10.57 3.79 -5.23
CA ILE A 71 9.25 3.65 -5.82
C ILE A 71 8.99 4.80 -6.80
N ASN A 72 8.43 4.48 -7.97
CA ASN A 72 8.18 5.46 -9.03
C ASN A 72 6.71 5.89 -9.16
N SER A 73 5.76 5.09 -8.65
CA SER A 73 4.31 5.32 -8.84
C SER A 73 3.68 5.88 -7.56
N VAL A 74 3.55 7.21 -7.47
CA VAL A 74 2.87 7.83 -6.32
C VAL A 74 1.38 7.50 -6.29
N THR A 75 0.73 7.30 -7.44
CA THR A 75 -0.72 7.02 -7.50
C THR A 75 -1.05 5.68 -6.84
N GLU A 76 -0.21 4.69 -7.03
CA GLU A 76 -0.39 3.33 -6.49
C GLU A 76 -0.19 3.28 -4.96
N TYR A 77 0.72 4.10 -4.45
CA TYR A 77 1.07 4.14 -3.04
C TYR A 77 0.45 5.32 -2.28
N SER A 78 -0.37 6.14 -2.94
CA SER A 78 -0.97 7.32 -2.33
C SER A 78 -1.87 6.94 -1.16
N GLY A 79 -1.57 7.50 0.02
CA GLY A 79 -2.29 7.21 1.26
C GLY A 79 -1.90 5.90 1.95
N LYS A 80 -0.91 5.16 1.44
CA LYS A 80 -0.38 3.95 2.07
C LYS A 80 0.95 4.25 2.76
N LYS A 81 1.23 3.55 3.85
CA LYS A 81 2.56 3.61 4.47
C LYS A 81 3.57 2.90 3.57
N VAL A 82 4.72 3.52 3.38
CA VAL A 82 5.87 2.98 2.65
C VAL A 82 7.07 2.98 3.59
N GLU A 83 7.77 1.87 3.66
CA GLU A 83 8.82 1.65 4.64
C GLU A 83 8.33 1.97 6.07
N ASP A 84 9.17 2.48 6.95
CA ASP A 84 8.79 2.66 8.36
C ASP A 84 7.89 3.88 8.60
N LYS A 85 8.01 4.96 7.79
CA LYS A 85 7.41 6.25 8.11
C LYS A 85 7.04 7.16 6.93
N PHE A 86 7.19 6.70 5.70
CA PHE A 86 6.84 7.51 4.54
C PHE A 86 5.36 7.36 4.17
N LEU A 87 4.69 8.49 3.98
CA LEU A 87 3.29 8.58 3.59
C LEU A 87 3.19 9.32 2.25
N PRO A 88 3.29 8.62 1.12
CA PRO A 88 3.17 9.25 -0.20
C PRO A 88 1.75 9.74 -0.46
N VAL A 89 1.67 10.85 -1.17
CA VAL A 89 0.40 11.44 -1.61
C VAL A 89 0.57 12.10 -2.98
N ILE A 90 -0.45 12.03 -3.81
CA ILE A 90 -0.45 12.75 -5.08
C ILE A 90 -0.38 14.26 -4.84
N ASN A 91 0.21 15.00 -5.76
CA ASN A 91 0.28 16.46 -5.64
C ASN A 91 -1.12 17.06 -5.91
N PRO A 92 -1.74 17.81 -4.97
CA PRO A 92 -3.07 18.40 -5.17
C PRO A 92 -3.12 19.40 -6.32
N ALA A 93 -1.98 19.97 -6.75
CA ALA A 93 -1.94 20.79 -7.94
C ALA A 93 -2.34 20.04 -9.23
N MET A 94 -2.24 18.69 -9.23
CA MET A 94 -2.72 17.85 -10.34
C MET A 94 -4.23 17.94 -10.54
N LEU A 95 -5.00 18.21 -9.49
CA LEU A 95 -6.47 18.27 -9.56
C LEU A 95 -6.99 19.34 -10.54
N LYS A 96 -6.17 20.35 -10.82
CA LYS A 96 -6.48 21.36 -11.85
C LYS A 96 -6.49 20.79 -13.27
N PHE A 97 -5.72 19.72 -13.50
CA PHE A 97 -5.55 19.10 -14.82
C PHE A 97 -6.21 17.72 -14.91
N LYS A 98 -6.43 17.09 -13.76
CA LYS A 98 -7.02 15.75 -13.62
C LYS A 98 -8.05 15.76 -12.48
N PRO A 99 -9.25 16.32 -12.70
CA PRO A 99 -10.29 16.41 -11.67
C PRO A 99 -10.74 15.04 -11.14
N GLU A 100 -10.62 14.00 -11.97
CA GLU A 100 -10.92 12.61 -11.62
C GLU A 100 -10.02 12.07 -10.49
N ALA A 101 -8.81 12.64 -10.32
CA ALA A 101 -7.92 12.26 -9.22
C ALA A 101 -8.37 12.80 -7.84
N LYS A 102 -9.47 13.57 -7.78
CA LYS A 102 -9.95 14.15 -6.52
C LYS A 102 -10.29 13.08 -5.48
N LYS A 103 -10.93 11.98 -5.89
CA LYS A 103 -11.25 10.88 -4.99
C LYS A 103 -9.98 10.29 -4.39
N THR A 104 -8.96 10.01 -5.20
CA THR A 104 -7.67 9.51 -4.74
C THR A 104 -7.00 10.47 -3.75
N TRP A 105 -7.08 11.77 -3.99
CA TRP A 105 -6.57 12.78 -3.07
C TRP A 105 -7.31 12.74 -1.73
N ASP A 106 -8.65 12.76 -1.75
CA ASP A 106 -9.49 12.80 -0.55
C ASP A 106 -9.30 11.52 0.29
N ASP A 107 -9.28 10.35 -0.35
CA ASP A 107 -9.04 9.06 0.31
C ASP A 107 -7.63 9.00 0.93
N SER A 108 -6.61 9.44 0.18
CA SER A 108 -5.22 9.47 0.66
C SER A 108 -5.05 10.43 1.85
N LYS A 109 -5.68 11.60 1.79
CA LYS A 109 -5.67 12.56 2.88
C LYS A 109 -6.25 11.96 4.17
N GLN A 110 -7.39 11.29 4.07
CA GLN A 110 -8.02 10.62 5.23
C GLN A 110 -7.11 9.54 5.81
N SER A 111 -6.49 8.71 4.95
CA SER A 111 -5.56 7.67 5.39
C SER A 111 -4.34 8.27 6.12
N ILE A 112 -3.73 9.32 5.56
CA ILE A 112 -2.59 10.00 6.19
C ILE A 112 -2.95 10.56 7.56
N ILE A 113 -4.13 11.19 7.69
CA ILE A 113 -4.61 11.70 8.97
C ILE A 113 -4.72 10.57 10.00
N LYS A 114 -5.28 9.42 9.62
CA LYS A 114 -5.41 8.25 10.49
C LYS A 114 -4.05 7.68 10.92
N TYR A 115 -3.05 7.63 10.02
CA TYR A 115 -1.69 7.22 10.42
C TYR A 115 -1.09 8.18 11.44
N ILE A 116 -1.19 9.48 11.19
CA ILE A 116 -0.61 10.51 12.07
C ILE A 116 -1.32 10.57 13.43
N SER A 117 -2.64 10.36 13.48
CA SER A 117 -3.43 10.32 14.73
C SER A 117 -3.26 9.01 15.51
N GLY A 118 -2.65 7.97 14.89
CA GLY A 118 -2.54 6.64 15.51
C GLY A 118 -3.85 5.84 15.48
N GLU A 119 -4.81 6.24 14.64
CA GLU A 119 -6.08 5.50 14.46
C GLU A 119 -5.92 4.26 13.58
N ILE A 120 -4.90 4.22 12.73
CA ILE A 120 -4.50 3.00 12.05
C ILE A 120 -3.51 2.30 12.97
N GLU A 121 -3.98 1.32 13.71
CA GLU A 121 -3.10 0.27 14.21
C GLU A 121 -2.51 -0.43 12.99
N GLU A 122 -1.18 -0.49 12.91
CA GLU A 122 -0.54 -1.40 11.98
C GLU A 122 -1.05 -2.78 12.37
N VAL A 123 -1.93 -3.32 11.55
CA VAL A 123 -2.05 -4.77 11.49
C VAL A 123 -0.65 -5.18 11.05
N VAL A 124 0.19 -5.59 11.99
CA VAL A 124 1.35 -6.40 11.69
C VAL A 124 0.71 -7.61 11.01
N ILE A 125 0.71 -7.61 9.68
CA ILE A 125 0.47 -8.81 8.92
C ILE A 125 1.70 -9.64 9.27
N ASP A 126 1.56 -10.41 10.34
CA ASP A 126 2.47 -11.48 10.67
C ASP A 126 2.66 -12.23 9.36
N GLU A 127 3.89 -12.47 8.95
CA GLU A 127 4.25 -12.87 7.59
C GLU A 127 3.19 -13.82 7.04
N THR A 128 2.42 -13.36 6.03
CA THR A 128 1.39 -14.21 5.42
C THR A 128 2.10 -15.40 4.85
N ILE A 129 1.99 -16.52 5.50
CA ILE A 129 2.61 -17.77 5.06
C ILE A 129 1.73 -18.27 3.92
N ALA A 130 2.24 -18.18 2.68
CA ALA A 130 1.61 -18.77 1.52
C ALA A 130 2.33 -20.08 1.18
N PHE A 131 1.58 -21.16 1.01
CA PHE A 131 2.13 -22.48 0.65
C PHE A 131 1.21 -23.19 -0.35
N GLY A 132 1.82 -24.09 -1.14
CA GLY A 132 1.09 -24.96 -2.07
C GLY A 132 0.76 -26.30 -1.44
N ILE A 133 -0.44 -26.81 -1.68
CA ILE A 133 -0.88 -28.14 -1.27
C ILE A 133 -1.12 -28.98 -2.53
N GLN A 134 -0.45 -30.12 -2.61
CA GLN A 134 -0.62 -31.13 -3.66
C GLN A 134 -0.95 -32.51 -3.09
N ASP A 135 -0.70 -32.74 -1.79
CA ASP A 135 -1.09 -33.96 -1.12
C ASP A 135 -2.56 -33.93 -0.65
N THR A 136 -3.27 -35.03 -0.85
CA THR A 136 -4.69 -35.15 -0.51
C THR A 136 -4.93 -35.09 0.99
N GLY A 137 -4.04 -35.64 1.80
CA GLY A 137 -4.13 -35.63 3.26
C GLY A 137 -3.99 -34.22 3.82
N ASP A 138 -2.98 -33.46 3.34
CA ASP A 138 -2.77 -32.08 3.70
C ASP A 138 -3.94 -31.18 3.23
N CYS A 139 -4.49 -31.45 2.02
CA CYS A 139 -5.65 -30.75 1.50
C CYS A 139 -6.88 -30.95 2.42
N ASN A 140 -7.18 -32.20 2.78
CA ASN A 140 -8.29 -32.51 3.68
C ASN A 140 -8.10 -31.89 5.06
N TYR A 141 -6.91 -31.95 5.62
CA TYR A 141 -6.61 -31.32 6.91
C TYR A 141 -6.81 -29.81 6.86
N PHE A 142 -6.30 -29.13 5.81
CA PHE A 142 -6.43 -27.68 5.67
C PHE A 142 -7.88 -27.24 5.46
N ILE A 143 -8.64 -27.95 4.63
CA ILE A 143 -10.07 -27.68 4.41
C ILE A 143 -10.86 -27.91 5.71
N GLN A 144 -10.59 -29.00 6.43
CA GLN A 144 -11.27 -29.25 7.71
C GLN A 144 -10.95 -28.16 8.73
N SER A 145 -9.69 -27.71 8.78
CA SER A 145 -9.28 -26.59 9.66
C SER A 145 -10.04 -25.30 9.31
N ALA A 146 -10.30 -25.06 8.04
CA ALA A 146 -11.09 -23.91 7.60
C ALA A 146 -12.58 -24.03 7.96
N ILE A 147 -13.14 -25.26 7.92
CA ILE A 147 -14.53 -25.54 8.33
C ILE A 147 -14.71 -25.37 9.84
N ASP A 148 -13.71 -25.81 10.61
CA ASP A 148 -13.73 -25.79 12.07
C ASP A 148 -13.34 -24.41 12.65
N HIS A 149 -12.90 -23.48 11.79
CA HIS A 149 -12.51 -22.13 12.20
C HIS A 149 -13.73 -21.29 12.60
N ASP A 150 -13.66 -20.65 13.77
CA ASP A 150 -14.75 -19.84 14.35
C ASP A 150 -14.69 -18.36 13.86
N GLY A 151 -14.19 -18.12 12.65
CA GLY A 151 -14.10 -16.80 12.04
C GLY A 151 -15.34 -16.44 11.23
N ASP A 152 -15.57 -15.11 11.07
CA ASP A 152 -16.75 -14.59 10.38
C ASP A 152 -16.70 -14.75 8.85
N PHE A 153 -15.53 -15.03 8.27
CA PHE A 153 -15.34 -15.12 6.81
C PHE A 153 -14.16 -16.01 6.42
N ILE A 154 -14.25 -16.52 5.19
CA ILE A 154 -13.18 -17.24 4.50
C ILE A 154 -12.92 -16.50 3.19
N ALA A 155 -11.63 -16.18 2.91
CA ALA A 155 -11.23 -15.69 1.61
C ALA A 155 -10.95 -16.86 0.68
N LEU A 156 -11.54 -16.83 -0.52
CA LEU A 156 -11.39 -17.85 -1.54
C LEU A 156 -11.23 -17.22 -2.90
N ASP A 157 -10.28 -17.70 -3.67
CA ASP A 157 -10.07 -17.34 -5.08
C ASP A 157 -9.77 -18.59 -5.91
N SER A 158 -10.09 -18.57 -7.20
CA SER A 158 -9.90 -19.71 -8.10
C SER A 158 -9.06 -19.34 -9.30
N GLU A 159 -8.06 -20.15 -9.61
CA GLU A 159 -7.30 -20.09 -10.85
C GLU A 159 -7.86 -21.04 -11.89
N THR A 160 -8.01 -20.53 -13.11
CA THR A 160 -8.64 -21.27 -14.21
C THR A 160 -7.83 -21.19 -15.51
N THR A 161 -8.04 -22.14 -16.40
CA THR A 161 -7.36 -22.17 -17.73
C THR A 161 -7.89 -21.10 -18.69
N GLY A 162 -8.97 -20.40 -18.40
CA GLY A 162 -9.51 -19.37 -19.27
C GLY A 162 -10.66 -18.59 -18.63
N LEU A 163 -11.00 -17.44 -19.25
CA LEU A 163 -12.03 -16.52 -18.76
C LEU A 163 -13.46 -17.00 -19.07
N TYR A 164 -13.63 -18.00 -19.92
CA TYR A 164 -14.96 -18.50 -20.30
C TYR A 164 -15.29 -19.79 -19.54
N PRO A 165 -16.34 -19.78 -18.70
CA PRO A 165 -16.66 -20.91 -17.82
C PRO A 165 -16.97 -22.23 -18.57
N ARG A 166 -17.32 -22.17 -19.86
CA ARG A 166 -17.63 -23.36 -20.67
C ARG A 166 -16.40 -24.02 -21.30
N ASP A 167 -15.31 -23.27 -21.44
CA ASP A 167 -14.11 -23.71 -22.18
C ASP A 167 -12.91 -23.91 -21.26
N GLY A 168 -13.07 -23.60 -19.96
CA GLY A 168 -12.01 -23.68 -18.96
C GLY A 168 -12.31 -24.70 -17.87
N HIS A 169 -11.27 -25.09 -17.17
CA HIS A 169 -11.33 -25.86 -15.94
C HIS A 169 -10.53 -25.17 -14.82
N ILE A 170 -10.84 -25.48 -13.58
CA ILE A 170 -10.15 -24.96 -12.42
C ILE A 170 -8.78 -25.63 -12.32
N LEU A 171 -7.73 -24.85 -12.18
CA LEU A 171 -6.35 -25.31 -11.95
C LEU A 171 -6.05 -25.47 -10.46
N GLY A 172 -6.69 -24.64 -9.65
CA GLY A 172 -6.52 -24.67 -8.21
C GLY A 172 -7.35 -23.59 -7.52
N ILE A 173 -7.36 -23.66 -6.21
CA ILE A 173 -8.11 -22.75 -5.34
C ILE A 173 -7.16 -22.20 -4.28
N SER A 174 -7.12 -20.89 -4.14
CA SER A 174 -6.48 -20.22 -3.01
C SER A 174 -7.50 -20.06 -1.90
N LEU A 175 -7.14 -20.46 -0.69
CA LEU A 175 -7.97 -20.40 0.49
C LEU A 175 -7.21 -19.78 1.67
N CYS A 176 -7.84 -18.85 2.38
CA CYS A 176 -7.36 -18.32 3.65
C CYS A 176 -8.54 -18.16 4.61
N TYR A 177 -8.45 -18.68 5.83
CA TYR A 177 -9.53 -18.65 6.82
C TYR A 177 -9.18 -17.90 8.11
N ASP A 178 -7.90 -17.72 8.40
CA ASP A 178 -7.43 -17.08 9.65
C ASP A 178 -6.81 -15.68 9.42
N GLY A 179 -6.77 -15.21 8.16
CA GLY A 179 -6.17 -13.94 7.78
C GLY A 179 -4.64 -13.94 7.71
N HIS A 180 -3.97 -15.05 8.08
CA HIS A 180 -2.52 -15.15 8.18
C HIS A 180 -1.92 -16.24 7.25
N ARG A 181 -2.60 -17.37 7.14
CA ARG A 181 -2.13 -18.52 6.36
C ARG A 181 -3.01 -18.75 5.14
N GLY A 182 -2.44 -18.57 3.97
CA GLY A 182 -3.09 -18.86 2.69
C GLY A 182 -2.51 -20.11 2.05
N ALA A 183 -3.36 -21.03 1.62
CA ALA A 183 -2.95 -22.20 0.86
C ALA A 183 -3.48 -22.11 -0.57
N TYR A 184 -2.64 -22.48 -1.54
CA TYR A 184 -3.04 -22.80 -2.90
C TYR A 184 -3.18 -24.33 -3.01
N ILE A 185 -4.41 -24.78 -3.26
CA ILE A 185 -4.74 -26.20 -3.40
C ILE A 185 -4.86 -26.49 -4.89
N SER A 186 -3.95 -27.32 -5.42
CA SER A 186 -4.00 -27.75 -6.82
C SER A 186 -5.16 -28.73 -7.04
N THR A 187 -5.78 -28.68 -8.22
CA THR A 187 -6.77 -29.72 -8.63
C THR A 187 -6.09 -31.05 -8.96
N ASP A 188 -4.76 -31.05 -9.13
CA ASP A 188 -3.95 -32.24 -9.38
C ASP A 188 -3.37 -32.80 -8.06
N CYS A 189 -4.12 -32.72 -6.95
CA CYS A 189 -3.71 -33.36 -5.69
C CYS A 189 -3.63 -34.89 -5.88
N PHE A 190 -2.58 -35.47 -5.30
CA PHE A 190 -2.33 -36.91 -5.31
C PHE A 190 -2.21 -37.46 -3.89
N ASP A 191 -2.37 -38.75 -3.76
CA ASP A 191 -2.23 -39.46 -2.50
C ASP A 191 -0.85 -40.14 -2.48
N GLU A 192 0.05 -39.68 -1.62
CA GLU A 192 1.40 -40.21 -1.50
C GLU A 192 1.42 -41.67 -1.01
N GLU A 193 0.31 -42.16 -0.42
CA GLU A 193 0.25 -43.59 0.05
C GLU A 193 -0.08 -44.56 -1.12
N THR A 194 -0.52 -44.05 -2.27
CA THR A 194 -0.98 -44.91 -3.39
C THR A 194 -0.08 -44.88 -4.62
N GLU A 195 1.02 -44.17 -4.61
CA GLU A 195 2.07 -44.24 -5.62
C GLU A 195 3.25 -45.12 -5.12
#